data_b1aa6692a71adaf4400f58ef0206daa9
#
_entry.id   b1aa6692a71adaf4400f58ef0206daa9
#
_cell.length_a   1.000
_cell.length_b   1.000
_cell.length_c   1.000
_cell.angle_alpha   90.00
_cell.angle_beta   90.00
_cell.angle_gamma   90.00
#
_symmetry.space_group_name_H-M   'P 1'
#
loop_
_entity.id
_entity.type
_entity.pdbx_description
1 polymer ?
#
loop_
_entity_poly.entity_id
_entity_poly.type
_entity_poly.pdbx_seq_one_letter_code
_entity_poly.pdbx_strand_id
1 'polypeptide(L)'
;MVNKLTYCYLLIVFASCINDKGETIKPIASCIGDTLTTVSFSKHVQPIFDAHCNEAGCHSGASPAGKLNLEASVAYAQLLQKSKGYVDTLNPNYSVLYADMNSTSNPMPPSGRLDACKINLVYKWVQQKAKNN
;
A
#
# COMPACT_ATOMS: atom_id res chain seq x y z
N MET A 1 -64.06 -24.06 49.60
CA MET A 1 -63.92 -22.83 48.79
C MET A 1 -62.47 -22.69 48.48
N VAL A 2 -62.07 -23.05 47.27
CA VAL A 2 -60.66 -23.09 46.85
C VAL A 2 -60.50 -21.96 45.85
N ASN A 3 -59.71 -20.94 46.28
CA ASN A 3 -59.38 -19.80 45.43
C ASN A 3 -58.35 -20.23 44.32
N LYS A 4 -58.81 -20.18 43.12
CA LYS A 4 -57.93 -20.38 41.94
C LYS A 4 -57.07 -19.09 41.71
N LEU A 5 -55.85 -19.12 42.18
CA LEU A 5 -54.88 -18.11 41.79
C LEU A 5 -54.40 -18.44 40.38
N THR A 6 -54.86 -17.65 39.44
CA THR A 6 -54.42 -17.72 38.04
C THR A 6 -52.99 -17.16 37.94
N TYR A 7 -52.02 -18.04 37.76
CA TYR A 7 -50.66 -17.64 37.45
C TYR A 7 -50.61 -17.14 36.01
N CYS A 8 -50.56 -15.83 35.85
CA CYS A 8 -50.27 -15.21 34.57
C CYS A 8 -48.75 -15.23 34.36
N TYR A 9 -48.26 -16.24 33.66
CA TYR A 9 -46.87 -16.28 33.20
C TYR A 9 -46.70 -15.24 32.09
N LEU A 10 -46.10 -14.09 32.46
CA LEU A 10 -45.67 -13.09 31.55
C LEU A 10 -44.38 -13.59 30.82
N LEU A 11 -44.57 -14.18 29.65
CA LEU A 11 -43.46 -14.51 28.76
C LEU A 11 -42.89 -13.22 28.22
N ILE A 12 -41.82 -12.71 28.84
CA ILE A 12 -41.01 -11.64 28.31
C ILE A 12 -40.18 -12.25 27.20
N VAL A 13 -40.64 -12.09 25.96
CA VAL A 13 -39.85 -12.39 24.77
C VAL A 13 -38.80 -11.28 24.67
N PHE A 14 -37.58 -11.56 25.06
CA PHE A 14 -36.43 -10.72 24.71
C PHE A 14 -36.22 -10.84 23.20
N ALA A 15 -36.80 -9.90 22.46
CA ALA A 15 -36.37 -9.67 21.08
C ALA A 15 -34.96 -9.08 21.13
N SER A 16 -33.95 -9.95 21.11
CA SER A 16 -32.58 -9.57 20.87
C SER A 16 -32.51 -9.05 19.44
N CYS A 17 -32.57 -7.74 19.26
CA CYS A 17 -32.17 -7.11 18.01
C CYS A 17 -30.65 -7.34 17.89
N ILE A 18 -30.27 -8.39 17.19
CA ILE A 18 -28.92 -8.53 16.65
C ILE A 18 -28.83 -7.42 15.58
N ASN A 19 -28.32 -6.27 15.99
CA ASN A 19 -27.96 -5.22 15.08
C ASN A 19 -26.61 -5.65 14.46
N ASP A 20 -26.69 -6.67 13.62
CA ASP A 20 -25.61 -7.08 12.75
C ASP A 20 -25.50 -5.96 11.72
N LYS A 21 -24.74 -4.92 12.07
CA LYS A 21 -24.15 -4.05 11.07
C LYS A 21 -23.18 -4.97 10.33
N GLY A 22 -23.73 -5.66 9.35
CA GLY A 22 -22.91 -6.32 8.35
C GLY A 22 -21.93 -5.28 7.86
N GLU A 23 -20.72 -5.28 8.39
CA GLU A 23 -19.61 -4.67 7.71
C GLU A 23 -19.63 -5.33 6.34
N THR A 24 -20.13 -4.56 5.36
CA THR A 24 -19.92 -4.93 3.98
C THR A 24 -18.43 -5.01 3.84
N ILE A 25 -17.89 -6.24 3.89
CA ILE A 25 -16.50 -6.50 3.55
C ILE A 25 -16.40 -5.96 2.12
N LYS A 26 -15.93 -4.70 2.03
CA LYS A 26 -15.62 -4.09 0.75
C LYS A 26 -14.64 -5.06 0.11
N PRO A 27 -14.98 -5.68 -1.02
CA PRO A 27 -14.07 -6.64 -1.63
C PRO A 27 -12.75 -5.93 -1.74
N ILE A 28 -11.69 -6.52 -1.17
CA ILE A 28 -10.33 -6.02 -1.30
C ILE A 28 -10.11 -5.99 -2.80
N ALA A 29 -10.12 -4.77 -3.37
CA ALA A 29 -9.91 -4.61 -4.79
C ALA A 29 -8.59 -5.31 -5.10
N SER A 30 -8.62 -6.40 -5.86
CA SER A 30 -7.42 -7.15 -6.17
C SER A 30 -6.47 -6.18 -6.87
N CYS A 31 -5.29 -6.01 -6.31
CA CYS A 31 -4.31 -5.11 -6.90
C CYS A 31 -3.87 -5.68 -8.24
N ILE A 32 -3.69 -4.83 -9.24
CA ILE A 32 -3.15 -5.29 -10.54
C ILE A 32 -1.82 -6.04 -10.36
N GLY A 33 -1.03 -5.67 -9.35
CA GLY A 33 0.20 -6.37 -8.98
C GLY A 33 0.01 -7.83 -8.60
N ASP A 34 -1.15 -8.22 -8.09
CA ASP A 34 -1.42 -9.60 -7.66
C ASP A 34 -1.56 -10.53 -8.85
N THR A 35 -2.07 -10.04 -9.97
CA THR A 35 -2.28 -10.80 -11.21
C THR A 35 -1.06 -10.81 -12.14
N LEU A 36 -0.14 -9.85 -12.00
CA LEU A 36 1.04 -9.77 -12.85
C LEU A 36 2.06 -10.86 -12.51
N THR A 37 2.45 -11.66 -13.48
CA THR A 37 3.58 -12.60 -13.35
C THR A 37 4.91 -11.85 -13.34
N THR A 38 5.03 -10.76 -14.10
CA THR A 38 6.23 -9.92 -14.19
C THR A 38 5.85 -8.46 -14.07
N VAL A 39 6.53 -7.75 -13.17
CA VAL A 39 6.39 -6.29 -13.03
C VAL A 39 7.43 -5.61 -13.90
N SER A 40 6.98 -4.77 -14.83
CA SER A 40 7.84 -3.95 -15.68
C SER A 40 8.16 -2.64 -14.97
N PHE A 41 9.42 -2.22 -15.02
CA PHE A 41 9.82 -0.92 -14.51
C PHE A 41 9.11 0.21 -15.29
N SER A 42 9.24 0.20 -16.61
CA SER A 42 8.71 1.28 -17.44
C SER A 42 7.18 1.38 -17.46
N LYS A 43 6.48 0.24 -17.37
CA LYS A 43 5.01 0.21 -17.48
C LYS A 43 4.28 0.29 -16.14
N HIS A 44 4.92 -0.15 -15.07
CA HIS A 44 4.22 -0.31 -13.79
C HIS A 44 4.84 0.51 -12.66
N VAL A 45 6.18 0.60 -12.59
CA VAL A 45 6.87 1.30 -11.50
C VAL A 45 7.05 2.79 -11.82
N GLN A 46 7.59 3.12 -12.99
CA GLN A 46 7.85 4.50 -13.39
C GLN A 46 6.58 5.37 -13.34
N PRO A 47 5.39 4.93 -13.79
CA PRO A 47 4.17 5.74 -13.66
C PRO A 47 3.79 6.10 -12.23
N ILE A 48 4.18 5.28 -11.24
CA ILE A 48 3.98 5.61 -9.82
C ILE A 48 4.87 6.80 -9.43
N PHE A 49 6.12 6.78 -9.87
CA PHE A 49 7.04 7.89 -9.61
C PHE A 49 6.61 9.16 -10.31
N ASP A 50 6.15 9.06 -11.55
CA ASP A 50 5.67 10.21 -12.33
C ASP A 50 4.45 10.88 -11.69
N ALA A 51 3.57 10.08 -11.11
CA ALA A 51 2.36 10.59 -10.50
C ALA A 51 2.52 11.08 -9.04
N HIS A 52 3.57 10.65 -8.33
CA HIS A 52 3.61 10.84 -6.87
C HIS A 52 4.97 11.25 -6.31
N CYS A 53 6.05 11.21 -7.09
CA CYS A 53 7.40 11.37 -6.56
C CYS A 53 8.24 12.43 -7.26
N ASN A 54 8.10 12.60 -8.57
CA ASN A 54 8.97 13.48 -9.36
C ASN A 54 8.35 14.86 -9.65
N GLU A 55 7.46 15.33 -8.80
CA GLU A 55 6.98 16.70 -8.87
C GLU A 55 8.10 17.72 -8.61
N ALA A 56 7.88 18.97 -9.03
CA ALA A 56 8.83 20.06 -8.84
C ALA A 56 9.12 20.26 -7.33
N GLY A 57 10.40 20.29 -6.98
CA GLY A 57 10.85 20.39 -5.58
C GLY A 57 10.90 19.04 -4.83
N CYS A 58 10.46 17.96 -5.46
CA CYS A 58 10.57 16.61 -4.95
C CYS A 58 11.75 15.87 -5.62
N HIS A 59 11.53 14.72 -6.22
CA HIS A 59 12.58 13.90 -6.80
C HIS A 59 12.74 14.16 -8.31
N SER A 60 12.88 15.42 -8.73
CA SER A 60 13.06 15.80 -10.14
C SER A 60 13.99 17.02 -10.29
N GLY A 61 14.43 17.27 -11.53
CA GLY A 61 15.23 18.42 -11.92
C GLY A 61 16.70 18.32 -11.50
N ALA A 62 17.38 19.49 -11.54
CA ALA A 62 18.83 19.57 -11.33
C ALA A 62 19.25 19.39 -9.85
N SER A 63 18.34 19.64 -8.91
CA SER A 63 18.60 19.57 -7.46
C SER A 63 17.49 18.78 -6.76
N PRO A 64 17.34 17.50 -7.06
CA PRO A 64 16.26 16.69 -6.49
C PRO A 64 16.45 16.45 -4.99
N ALA A 65 15.35 16.34 -4.25
CA ALA A 65 15.36 16.01 -2.84
C ALA A 65 16.15 14.72 -2.57
N GLY A 66 16.95 14.73 -1.52
CA GLY A 66 17.78 13.57 -1.19
C GLY A 66 18.81 13.18 -2.25
N LYS A 67 19.03 14.04 -3.27
CA LYS A 67 19.88 13.76 -4.44
C LYS A 67 19.44 12.53 -5.24
N LEU A 68 18.16 12.18 -5.17
CA LEU A 68 17.53 11.10 -5.92
C LEU A 68 16.60 11.71 -6.99
N ASN A 69 16.94 11.55 -8.25
CA ASN A 69 16.07 11.95 -9.36
C ASN A 69 15.29 10.73 -9.88
N LEU A 70 13.97 10.85 -9.89
CA LEU A 70 13.04 9.79 -10.32
C LEU A 70 12.37 10.08 -11.67
N GLU A 71 12.90 11.04 -12.43
CA GLU A 71 12.51 11.25 -13.82
C GLU A 71 12.86 10.04 -14.68
N ALA A 72 11.98 9.66 -15.60
CA ALA A 72 12.05 8.42 -16.38
C ALA A 72 13.42 8.17 -17.07
N SER A 73 14.10 9.23 -17.48
CA SER A 73 15.40 9.14 -18.14
C SER A 73 16.54 8.65 -17.24
N VAL A 74 16.43 8.84 -15.92
CA VAL A 74 17.53 8.61 -14.97
C VAL A 74 17.15 7.74 -13.77
N ALA A 75 15.85 7.62 -13.48
CA ALA A 75 15.34 6.96 -12.28
C ALA A 75 15.92 5.57 -12.06
N TYR A 76 15.89 4.72 -13.09
CA TYR A 76 16.39 3.36 -12.97
C TYR A 76 17.87 3.32 -12.57
N ALA A 77 18.72 4.08 -13.25
CA ALA A 77 20.15 4.13 -12.94
C ALA A 77 20.44 4.65 -11.54
N GLN A 78 19.67 5.64 -11.08
CA GLN A 78 19.81 6.17 -9.73
C GLN A 78 19.37 5.21 -8.65
N LEU A 79 18.25 4.52 -8.85
CA LEU A 79 17.73 3.53 -7.91
C LEU A 79 18.69 2.35 -7.71
N LEU A 80 19.41 1.95 -8.73
CA LEU A 80 20.35 0.83 -8.69
C LEU A 80 21.77 1.22 -8.22
N GLN A 81 21.97 2.44 -7.72
CA GLN A 81 23.23 2.84 -7.07
C GLN A 81 23.44 2.06 -5.77
N LYS A 82 24.31 1.05 -5.80
CA LYS A 82 24.55 0.15 -4.66
C LYS A 82 24.92 0.89 -3.36
N SER A 83 25.71 1.97 -3.46
CA SER A 83 26.16 2.76 -2.30
C SER A 83 25.00 3.48 -1.57
N LYS A 84 23.83 3.60 -2.19
CA LYS A 84 22.67 4.29 -1.64
C LYS A 84 21.64 3.36 -0.99
N GLY A 85 21.66 2.06 -1.33
CA GLY A 85 20.72 1.10 -0.78
C GLY A 85 19.25 1.36 -1.15
N TYR A 86 18.98 2.20 -2.17
CA TYR A 86 17.60 2.47 -2.58
C TYR A 86 16.87 1.19 -2.95
N VAL A 87 17.54 0.28 -3.65
CA VAL A 87 17.01 -1.03 -4.03
C VAL A 87 17.97 -2.12 -3.60
N ASP A 88 17.49 -3.00 -2.74
CA ASP A 88 18.18 -4.24 -2.33
C ASP A 88 17.43 -5.44 -2.89
N THR A 89 17.94 -6.03 -3.95
CA THR A 89 17.33 -7.20 -4.61
C THR A 89 17.61 -8.52 -3.92
N LEU A 90 18.51 -8.54 -2.93
CA LEU A 90 18.76 -9.71 -2.12
C LEU A 90 17.82 -9.76 -0.92
N ASN A 91 17.59 -8.59 -0.32
CA ASN A 91 16.71 -8.41 0.83
C ASN A 91 15.74 -7.25 0.58
N PRO A 92 14.67 -7.44 -0.20
CA PRO A 92 13.76 -6.37 -0.63
C PRO A 92 13.19 -5.52 0.51
N ASN A 93 12.99 -6.10 1.69
CA ASN A 93 12.50 -5.38 2.87
C ASN A 93 13.48 -4.30 3.38
N TYR A 94 14.77 -4.40 3.06
CA TYR A 94 15.79 -3.43 3.42
C TYR A 94 16.04 -2.37 2.35
N SER A 95 15.31 -2.43 1.24
CA SER A 95 15.33 -1.35 0.24
C SER A 95 14.84 -0.06 0.87
N VAL A 96 15.65 1.00 0.85
CA VAL A 96 15.25 2.33 1.35
C VAL A 96 13.97 2.81 0.66
N LEU A 97 13.87 2.62 -0.66
CA LEU A 97 12.67 2.93 -1.44
C LEU A 97 11.41 2.29 -0.83
N TYR A 98 11.45 1.00 -0.53
CA TYR A 98 10.31 0.31 0.05
C TYR A 98 10.04 0.76 1.48
N ALA A 99 11.08 0.91 2.29
CA ALA A 99 10.93 1.35 3.68
C ALA A 99 10.27 2.72 3.78
N ASP A 100 10.71 3.68 2.96
CA ASP A 100 10.17 5.03 2.95
C ASP A 100 8.74 5.08 2.43
N MET A 101 8.43 4.36 1.35
CA MET A 101 7.06 4.27 0.83
C MET A 101 6.11 3.59 1.82
N ASN A 102 6.60 2.62 2.60
CA ASN A 102 5.79 1.83 3.54
C ASN A 102 5.76 2.43 4.95
N SER A 103 6.52 3.48 5.24
CA SER A 103 6.56 4.14 6.54
C SER A 103 5.19 4.69 6.92
N THR A 104 4.84 4.54 8.20
CA THR A 104 3.62 5.13 8.78
C THR A 104 3.89 6.44 9.50
N SER A 105 5.12 6.68 9.92
CA SER A 105 5.54 7.87 10.66
C SER A 105 6.14 8.97 9.78
N ASN A 106 6.84 8.57 8.73
CA ASN A 106 7.49 9.49 7.79
C ASN A 106 7.43 8.92 6.37
N PRO A 107 6.25 8.86 5.76
CA PRO A 107 6.08 8.22 4.45
C PRO A 107 6.65 9.08 3.31
N MET A 108 7.00 8.41 2.22
CA MET A 108 7.19 9.04 0.93
C MET A 108 6.05 8.63 -0.03
N PRO A 109 5.36 9.61 -0.62
CA PRO A 109 5.54 11.06 -0.51
C PRO A 109 5.08 11.62 0.85
N PRO A 110 5.60 12.81 1.28
CA PRO A 110 5.22 13.43 2.56
C PRO A 110 3.75 13.85 2.63
N SER A 111 3.07 13.99 1.50
CA SER A 111 1.64 14.27 1.41
C SER A 111 0.76 13.13 1.93
N GLY A 112 1.34 11.96 2.14
CA GLY A 112 0.68 10.78 2.68
C GLY A 112 1.15 9.49 2.03
N ARG A 113 1.04 8.40 2.80
CA ARG A 113 1.42 7.08 2.33
C ARG A 113 0.57 6.67 1.13
N LEU A 114 1.21 6.13 0.11
CA LEU A 114 0.52 5.57 -1.06
C LEU A 114 -0.38 4.39 -0.66
N ASP A 115 -1.35 4.06 -1.50
CA ASP A 115 -2.13 2.86 -1.29
C ASP A 115 -1.26 1.59 -1.36
N ALA A 116 -1.70 0.57 -0.64
CA ALA A 116 -0.95 -0.68 -0.50
C ALA A 116 -0.67 -1.36 -1.85
N CYS A 117 -1.55 -1.19 -2.85
CA CYS A 117 -1.36 -1.78 -4.16
C CYS A 117 -0.14 -1.21 -4.88
N LYS A 118 0.06 0.11 -4.82
CA LYS A 118 1.23 0.77 -5.42
C LYS A 118 2.51 0.36 -4.71
N ILE A 119 2.49 0.35 -3.38
CA ILE A 119 3.65 -0.06 -2.57
C ILE A 119 4.02 -1.52 -2.88
N ASN A 120 3.04 -2.42 -2.91
CA ASN A 120 3.26 -3.83 -3.20
C ASN A 120 3.76 -4.07 -4.63
N LEU A 121 3.32 -3.25 -5.58
CA LEU A 121 3.78 -3.34 -6.96
C LEU A 121 5.27 -3.02 -7.08
N VAL A 122 5.72 -1.94 -6.44
CA VAL A 122 7.15 -1.58 -6.37
C VAL A 122 7.94 -2.65 -5.63
N TYR A 123 7.43 -3.14 -4.50
CA TYR A 123 8.06 -4.21 -3.74
C TYR A 123 8.25 -5.48 -4.58
N LYS A 124 7.21 -5.89 -5.32
CA LYS A 124 7.26 -7.05 -6.21
C LYS A 124 8.30 -6.88 -7.33
N TRP A 125 8.44 -5.67 -7.88
CA TRP A 125 9.49 -5.37 -8.84
C TRP A 125 10.89 -5.58 -8.23
N VAL A 126 11.13 -5.11 -7.00
CA VAL A 126 12.39 -5.33 -6.29
C VAL A 126 12.64 -6.82 -6.06
N GLN A 127 11.63 -7.58 -5.61
CA GLN A 127 11.71 -9.04 -5.43
C GLN A 127 12.08 -9.76 -6.74
N GLN A 128 11.61 -9.26 -7.87
CA GLN A 128 11.90 -9.79 -9.21
C GLN A 128 13.24 -9.31 -9.78
N LYS A 129 14.15 -8.88 -8.89
CA LYS A 129 15.50 -8.43 -9.22
C LYS A 129 15.55 -7.08 -9.93
N ALA A 130 14.54 -6.24 -9.72
CA ALA A 130 14.48 -4.86 -10.18
C ALA A 130 14.93 -4.70 -11.64
N LYS A 131 14.32 -5.45 -12.55
CA LYS A 131 14.70 -5.44 -13.96
C LYS A 131 14.34 -4.13 -14.64
N ASN A 132 15.19 -3.68 -15.58
CA ASN A 132 14.88 -2.56 -16.49
C ASN A 132 14.14 -3.11 -17.73
N ASN A 133 12.83 -3.11 -17.70
CA ASN A 133 11.98 -3.72 -18.73
C ASN A 133 10.70 -2.91 -19.00
#